data_9525351e08b90dbe00bfdfe19bce84d8
#
_entry.id   9525351e08b90dbe00bfdfe19bce84d8
#
_cell.length_a   1.000
_cell.length_b   1.000
_cell.length_c   1.000
_cell.angle_alpha   90.00
_cell.angle_beta   90.00
_cell.angle_gamma   90.00
#
_symmetry.space_group_name_H-M   'P 1'
#
loop_
_entity.id
_entity.type
_entity.pdbx_description
1 polymer ?
#
loop_
_entity_poly.entity_id
_entity_poly.type
_entity_poly.pdbx_seq_one_letter_code
_entity_poly.pdbx_strand_id
1 'polypeptide(L)'
;MKNYIQKLSFALLFFLTMSLQAQENLQTRGQLPDEVFETSGLIYFNESLITHNDSGNEPILYELDTLDLSIKRRITISNIDNIDWEAITQDEEFIYIGDFGNNLGTRIDLAIHRVSKEDLISFDAVEATTINFSYEDQVDFTNNGNSDWDAEAFFIINNQFVVLTKQWKSFGSVAYTLPISPGVHIANRVGAIADVGLVTDVTYDVTTNRMVLLGYSTILSPFIGIVEDLNLESPFEGYMQQNLGLNFVQAEGITQINSNNYFFTSEYYSRQSPTIESISRLFSFQIFE
;
A
#
# COMPACT_ATOMS: atom_id res chain seq x y z
N MET A 1 32.38 -37.58 -7.88
CA MET A 1 30.98 -37.65 -7.45
C MET A 1 30.73 -37.22 -5.99
N LYS A 2 31.50 -37.72 -4.99
CA LYS A 2 31.29 -37.34 -3.56
C LYS A 2 31.36 -35.82 -3.27
N ASN A 3 32.27 -35.09 -3.94
CA ASN A 3 32.45 -33.64 -3.69
C ASN A 3 31.34 -32.75 -4.30
N TYR A 4 30.63 -33.24 -5.31
CA TYR A 4 29.49 -32.53 -5.90
C TYR A 4 28.22 -32.65 -5.03
N ILE A 5 28.02 -33.81 -4.43
CA ILE A 5 26.87 -34.06 -3.54
C ILE A 5 27.00 -33.22 -2.27
N GLN A 6 28.21 -33.07 -1.72
CA GLN A 6 28.42 -32.20 -0.55
C GLN A 6 28.19 -30.70 -0.82
N LYS A 7 28.59 -30.23 -2.02
CA LYS A 7 28.34 -28.82 -2.41
C LYS A 7 26.86 -28.54 -2.70
N LEU A 8 26.14 -29.49 -3.26
CA LEU A 8 24.68 -29.37 -3.49
C LEU A 8 23.90 -29.37 -2.16
N SER A 9 24.29 -30.22 -1.19
CA SER A 9 23.67 -30.28 0.13
C SER A 9 23.90 -28.98 0.94
N PHE A 10 25.08 -28.37 0.80
CA PHE A 10 25.37 -27.09 1.46
C PHE A 10 24.61 -25.91 0.85
N ALA A 11 24.46 -25.87 -0.47
CA ALA A 11 23.66 -24.86 -1.15
C ALA A 11 22.16 -25.01 -0.84
N LEU A 12 21.65 -26.25 -0.78
CA LEU A 12 20.26 -26.51 -0.41
C LEU A 12 19.97 -26.15 1.06
N LEU A 13 20.91 -26.39 1.99
CA LEU A 13 20.78 -25.97 3.39
C LEU A 13 20.79 -24.44 3.53
N PHE A 14 21.59 -23.74 2.74
CA PHE A 14 21.67 -22.27 2.77
C PHE A 14 20.37 -21.62 2.24
N PHE A 15 19.77 -22.19 1.21
CA PHE A 15 18.45 -21.72 0.72
C PHE A 15 17.31 -22.03 1.70
N LEU A 16 17.34 -23.18 2.41
CA LEU A 16 16.33 -23.47 3.43
C LEU A 16 16.45 -22.57 4.67
N THR A 17 17.64 -22.12 5.03
CA THR A 17 17.81 -21.21 6.18
C THR A 17 17.39 -19.78 5.88
N MET A 18 17.51 -19.30 4.63
CA MET A 18 17.01 -17.96 4.27
C MET A 18 15.47 -17.87 4.29
N SER A 19 14.75 -18.92 3.91
CA SER A 19 13.29 -18.94 3.98
C SER A 19 12.74 -19.05 5.41
N LEU A 20 13.52 -19.50 6.39
CA LEU A 20 13.13 -19.56 7.80
C LEU A 20 13.34 -18.24 8.56
N GLN A 21 14.30 -17.40 8.16
CA GLN A 21 14.61 -16.15 8.88
C GLN A 21 13.54 -15.07 8.71
N ALA A 22 12.83 -15.04 7.60
CA ALA A 22 11.81 -14.02 7.33
C ALA A 22 10.53 -14.22 8.16
N GLN A 23 10.24 -15.44 8.58
CA GLN A 23 9.05 -15.79 9.36
C GLN A 23 9.21 -15.47 10.86
N GLU A 24 10.44 -15.39 11.36
CA GLU A 24 10.72 -15.09 12.78
C GLU A 24 10.53 -13.61 13.16
N ASN A 25 10.40 -12.71 12.17
CA ASN A 25 10.34 -11.27 12.42
C ASN A 25 8.94 -10.66 12.28
N LEU A 26 7.96 -11.43 11.81
CA LEU A 26 6.57 -10.94 11.73
C LEU A 26 5.91 -11.01 13.10
N GLN A 27 5.38 -9.87 13.57
CA GLN A 27 4.67 -9.75 14.85
C GLN A 27 3.33 -9.09 14.67
N THR A 28 2.29 -9.65 15.28
CA THR A 28 1.02 -8.96 15.49
C THR A 28 1.20 -7.95 16.62
N ARG A 29 0.96 -6.67 16.33
CA ARG A 29 1.09 -5.57 17.30
C ARG A 29 -0.17 -5.39 18.12
N GLY A 30 -1.34 -5.59 17.52
CA GLY A 30 -2.63 -5.47 18.19
C GLY A 30 -3.80 -5.40 17.21
N GLN A 31 -5.01 -5.34 17.79
CA GLN A 31 -6.23 -5.06 17.06
C GLN A 31 -6.37 -3.54 16.88
N LEU A 32 -6.79 -3.10 15.70
CA LEU A 32 -7.17 -1.72 15.44
C LEU A 32 -8.54 -1.42 16.09
N PRO A 33 -8.82 -0.15 16.42
CA PRO A 33 -10.15 0.26 16.89
C PRO A 33 -11.25 -0.11 15.90
N ASP A 34 -12.43 -0.42 16.39
CA ASP A 34 -13.59 -0.81 15.55
C ASP A 34 -13.99 0.26 14.54
N GLU A 35 -13.65 1.53 14.76
CA GLU A 35 -13.87 2.62 13.81
C GLU A 35 -12.94 2.57 12.59
N VAL A 36 -11.83 1.82 12.67
CA VAL A 36 -10.81 1.69 11.62
C VAL A 36 -10.89 0.28 11.03
N PHE A 37 -12.11 -0.19 10.72
CA PHE A 37 -12.38 -1.57 10.32
C PHE A 37 -12.05 -1.85 8.84
N GLU A 38 -12.14 -0.83 7.99
CA GLU A 38 -11.77 -0.86 6.57
C GLU A 38 -10.50 -0.02 6.33
N THR A 39 -9.49 -0.18 7.20
CA THR A 39 -8.22 0.55 7.08
C THR A 39 -7.59 0.31 5.71
N SER A 40 -7.38 1.39 4.97
CA SER A 40 -6.72 1.41 3.67
C SER A 40 -5.63 2.49 3.66
N GLY A 41 -4.42 2.12 3.27
CA GLY A 41 -3.24 2.99 3.36
C GLY A 41 -2.74 3.28 4.79
N LEU A 42 -1.45 3.52 4.94
CA LEU A 42 -0.80 3.77 6.23
C LEU A 42 0.44 4.64 6.07
N ILE A 43 0.59 5.67 6.91
CA ILE A 43 1.85 6.40 7.05
C ILE A 43 2.26 6.53 8.52
N TYR A 44 3.57 6.71 8.75
CA TYR A 44 4.12 7.10 10.04
C TYR A 44 4.47 8.58 10.00
N PHE A 45 3.81 9.38 10.83
CA PHE A 45 3.97 10.82 10.89
C PHE A 45 3.85 11.32 12.33
N ASN A 46 4.76 12.19 12.77
CA ASN A 46 4.74 12.84 14.08
C ASN A 46 4.55 11.85 15.25
N GLU A 47 5.32 10.76 15.25
CA GLU A 47 5.29 9.67 16.26
C GLU A 47 3.94 8.95 16.38
N SER A 48 3.10 9.05 15.35
CA SER A 48 1.80 8.40 15.25
C SER A 48 1.67 7.65 13.93
N LEU A 49 0.73 6.72 13.87
CA LEU A 49 0.26 6.14 12.62
C LEU A 49 -0.95 6.92 12.14
N ILE A 50 -0.98 7.23 10.85
CA ILE A 50 -2.14 7.85 10.20
C ILE A 50 -2.68 6.86 9.17
N THR A 51 -3.98 6.60 9.24
CA THR A 51 -4.71 5.77 8.29
C THR A 51 -6.09 6.37 8.01
N HIS A 52 -6.81 5.81 7.06
CA HIS A 52 -8.21 6.12 6.75
C HIS A 52 -8.97 4.84 6.49
N ASN A 53 -10.28 4.90 6.41
CA ASN A 53 -11.08 3.80 5.88
C ASN A 53 -11.25 3.94 4.36
N ASP A 54 -11.49 2.82 3.71
CA ASP A 54 -11.82 2.65 2.31
C ASP A 54 -13.14 3.36 1.91
N SER A 55 -13.61 3.12 0.72
CA SER A 55 -14.73 3.75 0.01
C SER A 55 -16.03 3.85 0.82
N GLY A 56 -16.74 4.96 0.62
CA GLY A 56 -18.07 5.17 1.23
C GLY A 56 -18.07 5.50 2.72
N ASN A 57 -16.92 5.59 3.35
CA ASN A 57 -16.75 6.08 4.72
C ASN A 57 -16.67 7.61 4.77
N GLU A 58 -16.70 8.17 5.98
CA GLU A 58 -16.47 9.60 6.16
C GLU A 58 -15.02 9.98 5.77
N PRO A 59 -14.78 11.21 5.25
CA PRO A 59 -13.45 11.67 4.85
C PRO A 59 -12.59 12.02 6.07
N ILE A 60 -12.19 11.00 6.83
CA ILE A 60 -11.47 11.12 8.10
C ILE A 60 -10.11 10.42 8.02
N LEU A 61 -9.07 11.13 8.44
CA LEU A 61 -7.79 10.57 8.81
C LEU A 61 -7.78 10.25 10.31
N TYR A 62 -7.47 9.01 10.66
CA TYR A 62 -7.34 8.53 12.02
C TYR A 62 -5.88 8.57 12.45
N GLU A 63 -5.56 9.36 13.48
CA GLU A 63 -4.26 9.37 14.13
C GLU A 63 -4.27 8.37 15.28
N LEU A 64 -3.44 7.32 15.17
CA LEU A 64 -3.36 6.23 16.13
C LEU A 64 -2.08 6.31 16.94
N ASP A 65 -2.17 5.99 18.22
CA ASP A 65 -1.00 5.78 19.06
C ASP A 65 -0.24 4.53 18.65
N THR A 66 1.08 4.58 18.58
CA THR A 66 1.92 3.48 18.13
C THR A 66 2.11 2.36 19.16
N LEU A 67 1.75 2.59 20.42
CA LEU A 67 1.95 1.64 21.53
C LEU A 67 0.68 0.84 21.82
N ASP A 68 -0.45 1.53 21.98
CA ASP A 68 -1.72 0.89 22.35
C ASP A 68 -2.78 0.91 21.25
N LEU A 69 -2.48 1.54 20.11
CA LEU A 69 -3.32 1.67 18.91
C LEU A 69 -4.62 2.44 19.14
N SER A 70 -4.75 3.15 20.25
CA SER A 70 -5.91 4.01 20.49
C SER A 70 -5.96 5.18 19.51
N ILE A 71 -7.18 5.60 19.14
CA ILE A 71 -7.37 6.80 18.31
C ILE A 71 -7.05 8.04 19.15
N LYS A 72 -5.96 8.74 18.81
CA LYS A 72 -5.58 10.02 19.40
C LYS A 72 -6.43 11.16 18.87
N ARG A 73 -6.65 11.18 17.56
CA ARG A 73 -7.40 12.24 16.88
C ARG A 73 -8.15 11.70 15.67
N ARG A 74 -9.24 12.38 15.31
CA ARG A 74 -9.98 12.21 14.05
C ARG A 74 -9.89 13.54 13.32
N ILE A 75 -9.31 13.54 12.14
CA ILE A 75 -9.07 14.74 11.35
C ILE A 75 -9.93 14.67 10.10
N THR A 76 -10.96 15.49 10.05
CA THR A 76 -11.91 15.54 8.92
C THR A 76 -11.33 16.37 7.78
N ILE A 77 -11.41 15.86 6.55
CA ILE A 77 -11.09 16.63 5.35
C ILE A 77 -12.40 17.26 4.85
N SER A 78 -12.62 18.53 5.20
CA SER A 78 -13.95 19.17 5.20
C SER A 78 -14.52 19.55 3.83
N ASN A 79 -13.72 19.53 2.76
CA ASN A 79 -14.09 20.01 1.44
C ASN A 79 -14.11 18.95 0.34
N ILE A 80 -14.00 17.67 0.72
CA ILE A 80 -14.05 16.52 -0.17
C ILE A 80 -14.87 15.39 0.46
N ASP A 81 -15.31 14.45 -0.34
CA ASP A 81 -15.91 13.18 0.09
C ASP A 81 -14.86 12.07 -0.03
N ASN A 82 -15.03 10.96 0.68
CA ASN A 82 -14.35 9.71 0.42
C ASN A 82 -15.16 8.94 -0.65
N ILE A 83 -14.73 9.02 -1.90
CA ILE A 83 -15.36 8.28 -3.01
C ILE A 83 -14.81 6.86 -3.02
N ASP A 84 -13.47 6.74 -3.09
CA ASP A 84 -12.78 5.45 -3.15
C ASP A 84 -11.30 5.65 -2.73
N TRP A 85 -11.10 5.95 -1.41
CA TRP A 85 -9.78 6.20 -0.85
C TRP A 85 -9.05 4.89 -0.62
N GLU A 86 -7.90 4.72 -1.29
CA GLU A 86 -7.17 3.46 -1.28
C GLU A 86 -5.80 3.55 -0.63
N ALA A 87 -5.15 4.70 -0.66
CA ALA A 87 -3.79 4.83 -0.16
C ALA A 87 -3.49 6.22 0.38
N ILE A 88 -2.44 6.31 1.19
CA ILE A 88 -1.92 7.56 1.74
C ILE A 88 -0.41 7.59 1.66
N THR A 89 0.16 8.72 1.24
CA THR A 89 1.62 8.95 1.21
C THR A 89 1.97 10.36 1.68
N GLN A 90 3.25 10.70 1.77
CA GLN A 90 3.67 12.00 2.27
C GLN A 90 5.02 12.43 1.67
N ASP A 91 5.21 13.75 1.61
CA ASP A 91 6.53 14.39 1.45
C ASP A 91 6.90 15.22 2.69
N GLU A 92 7.81 16.17 2.57
CA GLU A 92 8.22 17.02 3.70
C GLU A 92 7.10 17.96 4.18
N GLU A 93 6.24 18.47 3.27
CA GLU A 93 5.25 19.52 3.55
C GLU A 93 3.81 19.02 3.60
N PHE A 94 3.50 17.94 2.88
CA PHE A 94 2.13 17.50 2.64
C PHE A 94 1.92 16.02 2.94
N ILE A 95 0.67 15.69 3.25
CA ILE A 95 0.11 14.35 3.19
C ILE A 95 -0.79 14.30 1.96
N TYR A 96 -0.76 13.16 1.27
CA TYR A 96 -1.52 12.92 0.05
C TYR A 96 -2.39 11.69 0.23
N ILE A 97 -3.67 11.81 -0.13
CA ILE A 97 -4.68 10.76 -0.04
C ILE A 97 -5.07 10.39 -1.48
N GLY A 98 -4.96 9.12 -1.82
CA GLY A 98 -5.32 8.60 -3.13
C GLY A 98 -6.81 8.23 -3.19
N ASP A 99 -7.63 9.06 -3.83
CA ASP A 99 -9.03 8.81 -4.15
C ASP A 99 -9.11 8.31 -5.60
N PHE A 100 -8.66 7.07 -5.80
CA PHE A 100 -8.44 6.54 -7.13
C PHE A 100 -8.81 5.07 -7.30
N GLY A 101 -9.44 4.46 -6.31
CA GLY A 101 -10.03 3.14 -6.46
C GLY A 101 -10.98 3.10 -7.65
N ASN A 102 -10.94 2.04 -8.42
CA ASN A 102 -11.68 1.92 -9.66
C ASN A 102 -11.92 0.45 -10.05
N ASN A 103 -12.39 -0.33 -9.09
CA ASN A 103 -12.62 -1.77 -9.20
C ASN A 103 -13.36 -2.19 -10.47
N LEU A 104 -14.29 -1.35 -10.94
CA LEU A 104 -15.08 -1.62 -12.14
C LEU A 104 -14.47 -1.01 -13.42
N GLY A 105 -13.44 -0.18 -13.31
CA GLY A 105 -12.80 0.49 -14.43
C GLY A 105 -13.64 1.60 -15.07
N THR A 106 -14.63 2.14 -14.36
CA THR A 106 -15.61 3.10 -14.91
C THR A 106 -15.35 4.55 -14.50
N ARG A 107 -14.51 4.80 -13.51
CA ARG A 107 -14.24 6.15 -12.98
C ARG A 107 -13.46 7.00 -13.98
N ILE A 108 -13.85 8.28 -14.06
CA ILE A 108 -13.22 9.32 -14.89
C ILE A 108 -12.76 10.51 -14.03
N ASP A 109 -12.87 10.40 -12.72
CA ASP A 109 -12.67 11.42 -11.72
C ASP A 109 -11.59 11.03 -10.69
N LEU A 110 -10.60 10.25 -11.11
CA LEU A 110 -9.50 9.82 -10.26
C LEU A 110 -8.74 11.03 -9.71
N ALA A 111 -8.45 11.01 -8.42
CA ALA A 111 -7.87 12.16 -7.72
C ALA A 111 -6.81 11.76 -6.69
N ILE A 112 -5.92 12.71 -6.41
CA ILE A 112 -5.05 12.70 -5.24
C ILE A 112 -5.32 13.99 -4.47
N HIS A 113 -5.68 13.88 -3.20
CA HIS A 113 -5.97 15.00 -2.32
C HIS A 113 -4.76 15.35 -1.47
N ARG A 114 -4.30 16.60 -1.54
CA ARG A 114 -3.14 17.11 -0.84
C ARG A 114 -3.54 17.94 0.37
N VAL A 115 -3.07 17.58 1.56
CA VAL A 115 -3.34 18.25 2.84
C VAL A 115 -2.02 18.77 3.44
N SER A 116 -2.03 20.01 3.93
CA SER A 116 -0.87 20.58 4.62
C SER A 116 -0.60 19.88 5.95
N LYS A 117 0.65 19.46 6.20
CA LYS A 117 1.07 18.89 7.48
C LYS A 117 0.95 19.89 8.63
N GLU A 118 1.18 21.18 8.37
CA GLU A 118 1.02 22.25 9.35
C GLU A 118 -0.44 22.37 9.82
N ASP A 119 -1.39 22.33 8.88
CA ASP A 119 -2.82 22.35 9.18
C ASP A 119 -3.25 21.08 9.92
N LEU A 120 -2.78 19.92 9.46
CA LEU A 120 -3.10 18.62 10.06
C LEU A 120 -2.61 18.52 11.52
N ILE A 121 -1.45 19.08 11.85
CA ILE A 121 -0.97 19.16 13.24
C ILE A 121 -1.84 20.08 14.09
N SER A 122 -2.34 21.17 13.50
CA SER A 122 -2.96 22.28 14.22
C SER A 122 -4.48 22.14 14.40
N PHE A 123 -5.17 21.42 13.50
CA PHE A 123 -6.63 21.39 13.43
C PHE A 123 -7.18 19.97 13.26
N ASP A 124 -8.41 19.74 13.79
CA ASP A 124 -9.15 18.48 13.62
C ASP A 124 -10.12 18.51 12.41
N ALA A 125 -10.17 19.64 11.69
CA ALA A 125 -10.84 19.78 10.42
C ALA A 125 -9.97 20.63 9.48
N VAL A 126 -9.63 20.10 8.32
CA VAL A 126 -8.71 20.71 7.36
C VAL A 126 -9.28 20.64 5.96
N GLU A 127 -8.72 21.41 5.03
CA GLU A 127 -9.09 21.38 3.62
C GLU A 127 -7.97 20.77 2.78
N ALA A 128 -8.36 20.05 1.72
CA ALA A 128 -7.44 19.51 0.74
C ALA A 128 -7.43 20.31 -0.56
N THR A 129 -6.30 20.27 -1.27
CA THR A 129 -6.21 20.66 -2.67
C THR A 129 -6.21 19.41 -3.53
N THR A 130 -7.10 19.35 -4.53
CA THR A 130 -7.27 18.17 -5.40
C THR A 130 -6.37 18.25 -6.63
N ILE A 131 -5.74 17.12 -6.94
CA ILE A 131 -4.95 16.84 -8.14
C ILE A 131 -5.70 15.76 -8.90
N ASN A 132 -6.27 16.08 -10.07
CA ASN A 132 -7.01 15.10 -10.86
C ASN A 132 -6.11 14.44 -11.91
N PHE A 133 -6.38 13.19 -12.24
CA PHE A 133 -5.65 12.52 -13.30
C PHE A 133 -6.50 11.49 -14.06
N SER A 134 -5.97 11.06 -15.19
CA SER A 134 -6.45 9.90 -15.97
C SER A 134 -5.25 9.12 -16.48
N TYR A 135 -5.42 7.83 -16.75
CA TYR A 135 -4.37 7.02 -17.37
C TYR A 135 -4.27 7.32 -18.86
N GLU A 136 -3.06 7.36 -19.41
CA GLU A 136 -2.83 7.62 -20.85
C GLU A 136 -3.40 6.55 -21.77
N ASP A 137 -3.55 5.34 -21.27
CA ASP A 137 -3.91 4.15 -22.03
C ASP A 137 -5.29 3.56 -21.67
N GLN A 138 -6.04 4.13 -20.72
CA GLN A 138 -7.43 3.74 -20.44
C GLN A 138 -8.37 4.42 -21.43
N VAL A 139 -8.94 3.62 -22.33
CA VAL A 139 -9.87 4.11 -23.39
C VAL A 139 -11.27 3.52 -23.27
N ASP A 140 -11.46 2.50 -22.43
CA ASP A 140 -12.76 1.86 -22.17
C ASP A 140 -13.13 2.02 -20.69
N PHE A 141 -14.29 2.60 -20.44
CA PHE A 141 -14.85 2.84 -19.11
C PHE A 141 -16.15 2.05 -18.91
N THR A 142 -16.34 0.98 -19.68
CA THR A 142 -17.51 0.12 -19.59
C THR A 142 -17.37 -0.84 -18.41
N ASN A 143 -18.43 -0.94 -17.59
CA ASN A 143 -18.46 -1.93 -16.50
C ASN A 143 -18.58 -3.36 -17.07
N ASN A 144 -17.46 -4.08 -17.01
CA ASN A 144 -17.35 -5.49 -17.40
C ASN A 144 -16.96 -6.39 -16.20
N GLY A 145 -17.35 -6.01 -14.97
CA GLY A 145 -16.89 -6.58 -13.71
C GLY A 145 -15.52 -6.03 -13.29
N ASN A 146 -14.85 -6.70 -12.37
CA ASN A 146 -13.54 -6.25 -11.87
C ASN A 146 -12.59 -5.89 -13.01
N SER A 147 -11.80 -4.84 -12.81
CA SER A 147 -10.92 -4.28 -13.83
C SER A 147 -9.44 -4.39 -13.45
N ASP A 148 -8.56 -3.98 -14.36
CA ASP A 148 -7.13 -3.81 -14.11
C ASP A 148 -6.74 -2.33 -13.97
N TRP A 149 -7.75 -1.43 -13.83
CA TRP A 149 -7.60 0.01 -13.70
C TRP A 149 -7.78 0.53 -12.27
N ASP A 150 -7.83 -0.38 -11.32
CA ASP A 150 -7.96 -0.11 -9.92
C ASP A 150 -6.61 0.32 -9.34
N ALA A 151 -6.46 1.58 -8.95
CA ALA A 151 -5.25 2.02 -8.26
C ALA A 151 -5.42 1.80 -6.76
N GLU A 152 -4.37 1.29 -6.11
CA GLU A 152 -4.42 0.96 -4.70
C GLU A 152 -3.17 1.42 -3.93
N ALA A 153 -2.15 1.87 -4.65
CA ALA A 153 -0.87 2.19 -4.05
C ALA A 153 -0.21 3.38 -4.75
N PHE A 154 0.49 4.24 -4.00
CA PHE A 154 1.30 5.28 -4.60
C PHE A 154 2.38 5.79 -3.65
N PHE A 155 3.44 6.31 -4.22
CA PHE A 155 4.52 6.96 -3.48
C PHE A 155 5.08 8.14 -4.26
N ILE A 156 6.01 8.88 -3.64
CA ILE A 156 6.64 10.04 -4.25
C ILE A 156 8.13 9.77 -4.46
N ILE A 157 8.60 10.05 -5.68
CA ILE A 157 10.02 10.04 -6.04
C ILE A 157 10.30 11.15 -7.06
N ASN A 158 11.38 11.91 -6.89
CA ASN A 158 11.81 12.95 -7.83
C ASN A 158 10.70 13.96 -8.22
N ASN A 159 9.90 14.41 -7.24
CA ASN A 159 8.75 15.31 -7.45
C ASN A 159 7.68 14.76 -8.39
N GLN A 160 7.51 13.46 -8.42
CA GLN A 160 6.44 12.77 -9.15
C GLN A 160 5.75 11.76 -8.23
N PHE A 161 4.46 11.59 -8.40
CA PHE A 161 3.79 10.38 -7.91
C PHE A 161 4.12 9.21 -8.82
N VAL A 162 4.29 8.05 -8.22
CA VAL A 162 4.23 6.76 -8.88
C VAL A 162 2.99 6.06 -8.36
N VAL A 163 2.00 5.85 -9.22
CA VAL A 163 0.74 5.16 -8.91
C VAL A 163 0.81 3.73 -9.42
N LEU A 164 0.43 2.78 -8.59
CA LEU A 164 0.43 1.34 -8.90
C LEU A 164 -1.01 0.81 -8.92
N THR A 165 -1.32 0.01 -9.93
CA THR A 165 -2.64 -0.61 -10.03
C THR A 165 -2.69 -1.98 -9.35
N LYS A 166 -3.86 -2.31 -8.79
CA LYS A 166 -4.28 -3.66 -8.37
C LYS A 166 -5.05 -4.29 -9.52
N GLN A 167 -4.41 -5.20 -10.22
CA GLN A 167 -5.01 -5.81 -11.40
C GLN A 167 -5.84 -7.05 -11.03
N TRP A 168 -7.14 -6.89 -10.95
CA TRP A 168 -8.06 -7.96 -10.56
C TRP A 168 -8.17 -9.11 -11.56
N LYS A 169 -7.90 -8.86 -12.85
CA LYS A 169 -7.96 -9.84 -13.93
C LYS A 169 -6.60 -10.45 -14.23
N SER A 170 -5.57 -9.60 -14.25
CA SER A 170 -4.21 -9.99 -14.64
C SER A 170 -3.33 -10.40 -13.46
N PHE A 171 -3.78 -10.16 -12.20
CA PHE A 171 -3.02 -10.43 -10.97
C PHE A 171 -1.60 -9.84 -11.00
N GLY A 172 -1.49 -8.64 -11.51
CA GLY A 172 -0.26 -7.91 -11.66
C GLY A 172 -0.40 -6.46 -11.17
N SER A 173 0.55 -5.63 -11.57
CA SER A 173 0.50 -4.19 -11.33
C SER A 173 1.12 -3.43 -12.48
N VAL A 174 0.57 -2.27 -12.79
CA VAL A 174 1.13 -1.30 -13.73
C VAL A 174 1.53 -0.05 -12.96
N ALA A 175 2.73 0.46 -13.23
CA ALA A 175 3.23 1.69 -12.66
C ALA A 175 3.00 2.86 -13.63
N TYR A 176 2.44 3.96 -13.10
CA TYR A 176 2.23 5.21 -13.80
C TYR A 176 2.89 6.35 -13.06
N THR A 177 3.39 7.35 -13.78
CA THR A 177 3.94 8.57 -13.18
C THR A 177 3.13 9.80 -13.56
N LEU A 178 2.96 10.74 -12.61
CA LEU A 178 2.37 12.06 -12.83
C LEU A 178 2.98 13.09 -11.88
N PRO A 179 2.93 14.41 -12.24
CA PRO A 179 3.47 15.47 -11.39
C PRO A 179 2.72 15.61 -10.06
N ILE A 180 3.42 15.99 -8.97
CA ILE A 180 2.81 16.28 -7.67
C ILE A 180 2.12 17.65 -7.60
N SER A 181 2.25 18.50 -8.64
CA SER A 181 1.68 19.84 -8.67
C SER A 181 0.16 19.80 -8.83
N PRO A 182 -0.59 20.73 -8.19
CA PRO A 182 -2.02 20.86 -8.43
C PRO A 182 -2.38 21.05 -9.90
N GLY A 183 -3.49 20.43 -10.33
CA GLY A 183 -3.97 20.53 -11.72
C GLY A 183 -4.65 19.26 -12.19
N VAL A 184 -4.74 19.14 -13.52
CA VAL A 184 -5.27 17.95 -14.21
C VAL A 184 -4.13 17.34 -15.03
N HIS A 185 -3.83 16.09 -14.81
CA HIS A 185 -2.68 15.40 -15.39
C HIS A 185 -3.08 14.13 -16.14
N ILE A 186 -2.19 13.70 -17.03
CA ILE A 186 -2.23 12.37 -17.63
C ILE A 186 -1.12 11.56 -16.95
N ALA A 187 -1.49 10.44 -16.34
CA ALA A 187 -0.55 9.50 -15.74
C ALA A 187 0.07 8.65 -16.84
N ASN A 188 1.39 8.76 -16.99
CA ASN A 188 2.16 8.09 -18.02
C ASN A 188 2.64 6.72 -17.54
N ARG A 189 2.41 5.69 -18.34
CA ARG A 189 2.85 4.34 -18.02
C ARG A 189 4.36 4.21 -18.09
N VAL A 190 4.97 3.67 -17.03
CA VAL A 190 6.44 3.49 -16.95
C VAL A 190 6.85 2.02 -16.81
N GLY A 191 5.95 1.12 -16.41
CA GLY A 191 6.28 -0.29 -16.31
C GLY A 191 5.10 -1.16 -15.90
N ALA A 192 5.29 -2.47 -15.93
CA ALA A 192 4.31 -3.44 -15.46
C ALA A 192 5.00 -4.70 -14.94
N ILE A 193 4.36 -5.36 -13.99
CA ILE A 193 4.74 -6.68 -13.49
C ILE A 193 3.51 -7.60 -13.49
N ALA A 194 3.68 -8.84 -13.90
CA ALA A 194 2.61 -9.84 -13.97
C ALA A 194 2.74 -10.89 -12.86
N ASP A 195 1.63 -11.57 -12.57
CA ASP A 195 1.58 -12.74 -11.69
C ASP A 195 2.13 -12.52 -10.27
N VAL A 196 1.98 -11.32 -9.72
CA VAL A 196 2.43 -10.99 -8.35
C VAL A 196 1.31 -11.14 -7.32
N GLY A 197 0.06 -11.14 -7.73
CA GLY A 197 -1.13 -11.09 -6.86
C GLY A 197 -1.80 -9.72 -6.90
N LEU A 198 -2.52 -9.38 -5.84
CA LEU A 198 -3.25 -8.14 -5.70
C LEU A 198 -2.41 -7.17 -4.84
N VAL A 199 -1.81 -6.16 -5.48
CA VAL A 199 -1.04 -5.12 -4.80
C VAL A 199 -2.02 -4.13 -4.17
N THR A 200 -1.80 -3.78 -2.90
CA THR A 200 -2.72 -2.95 -2.11
C THR A 200 -2.07 -1.69 -1.53
N ASP A 201 -0.76 -1.68 -1.31
CA ASP A 201 -0.07 -0.47 -0.89
C ASP A 201 1.43 -0.55 -1.18
N VAL A 202 2.13 0.57 -1.02
CA VAL A 202 3.57 0.69 -1.26
C VAL A 202 4.19 1.73 -0.34
N THR A 203 5.38 1.46 0.13
CA THR A 203 6.23 2.48 0.75
C THR A 203 7.59 2.56 0.05
N TYR A 204 8.14 3.77 -0.02
CA TYR A 204 9.44 4.03 -0.65
C TYR A 204 10.38 4.75 0.30
N ASP A 205 11.58 4.19 0.46
CA ASP A 205 12.66 4.79 1.24
C ASP A 205 13.65 5.48 0.30
N VAL A 206 13.65 6.80 0.32
CA VAL A 206 14.59 7.61 -0.48
C VAL A 206 16.05 7.40 -0.07
N THR A 207 16.31 7.01 1.19
CA THR A 207 17.67 6.85 1.73
C THR A 207 18.34 5.59 1.18
N THR A 208 17.59 4.50 1.11
CA THR A 208 18.06 3.21 0.59
C THR A 208 17.69 3.00 -0.88
N ASN A 209 16.89 3.91 -1.46
CA ASN A 209 16.30 3.77 -2.80
C ASN A 209 15.53 2.45 -2.97
N ARG A 210 14.82 2.05 -1.91
CA ARG A 210 14.07 0.79 -1.84
C ARG A 210 12.57 1.03 -1.92
N MET A 211 11.91 0.30 -2.81
CA MET A 211 10.45 0.21 -2.85
C MET A 211 9.99 -1.09 -2.19
N VAL A 212 9.03 -1.01 -1.27
CA VAL A 212 8.41 -2.18 -0.63
C VAL A 212 6.92 -2.16 -0.90
N LEU A 213 6.45 -3.14 -1.68
CA LEU A 213 5.05 -3.37 -2.00
C LEU A 213 4.41 -4.25 -0.93
N LEU A 214 3.14 -4.00 -0.64
CA LEU A 214 2.26 -4.89 0.09
C LEU A 214 1.20 -5.44 -0.86
N GLY A 215 0.70 -6.64 -0.57
CA GLY A 215 -0.40 -7.22 -1.30
C GLY A 215 -0.81 -8.57 -0.75
N TYR A 216 -1.78 -9.20 -1.38
CA TYR A 216 -2.23 -10.54 -1.02
C TYR A 216 -2.62 -11.37 -2.25
N SER A 217 -2.62 -12.67 -2.08
CA SER A 217 -3.08 -13.60 -3.09
C SER A 217 -4.61 -13.73 -3.11
N THR A 218 -5.18 -14.36 -4.13
CA THR A 218 -6.63 -14.62 -4.24
C THR A 218 -7.23 -15.44 -3.09
N ILE A 219 -6.39 -16.02 -2.23
CA ILE A 219 -6.80 -16.73 -1.01
C ILE A 219 -6.47 -15.92 0.26
N LEU A 220 -6.26 -14.61 0.10
CA LEU A 220 -5.94 -13.68 1.19
C LEU A 220 -4.69 -14.11 1.98
N SER A 221 -3.62 -14.48 1.28
CA SER A 221 -2.30 -14.74 1.86
C SER A 221 -1.40 -13.56 1.56
N PRO A 222 -1.06 -12.73 2.57
CA PRO A 222 -0.27 -11.53 2.37
C PRO A 222 1.16 -11.81 1.94
N PHE A 223 1.68 -10.90 1.12
CA PHE A 223 3.08 -10.89 0.70
C PHE A 223 3.66 -9.46 0.75
N ILE A 224 4.98 -9.38 0.78
CA ILE A 224 5.72 -8.17 0.44
C ILE A 224 6.50 -8.40 -0.84
N GLY A 225 6.59 -7.35 -1.65
CA GLY A 225 7.48 -7.28 -2.82
C GLY A 225 8.55 -6.23 -2.57
N ILE A 226 9.80 -6.54 -2.90
CA ILE A 226 10.93 -5.65 -2.66
C ILE A 226 11.63 -5.37 -3.98
N VAL A 227 11.89 -4.10 -4.25
CA VAL A 227 12.77 -3.63 -5.32
C VAL A 227 13.85 -2.77 -4.69
N GLU A 228 15.08 -3.24 -4.77
CA GLU A 228 16.27 -2.47 -4.39
C GLU A 228 16.73 -1.62 -5.59
N ASP A 229 17.38 -0.49 -5.31
CA ASP A 229 17.92 0.42 -6.34
C ASP A 229 16.87 0.81 -7.41
N LEU A 230 15.69 1.27 -6.94
CA LEU A 230 14.55 1.59 -7.80
C LEU A 230 14.94 2.52 -8.95
N ASN A 231 14.60 2.10 -10.17
CA ASN A 231 14.73 2.88 -11.40
C ASN A 231 13.37 3.04 -12.10
N LEU A 232 12.91 4.26 -12.30
CA LEU A 232 11.61 4.53 -12.93
C LEU A 232 11.52 4.12 -14.41
N GLU A 233 12.65 3.92 -15.09
CA GLU A 233 12.63 3.36 -16.46
C GLU A 233 12.34 1.87 -16.48
N SER A 234 12.53 1.18 -15.35
CA SER A 234 12.27 -0.25 -15.14
C SER A 234 11.84 -0.50 -13.69
N PRO A 235 10.64 -0.02 -13.26
CA PRO A 235 10.29 0.10 -11.83
C PRO A 235 10.16 -1.24 -11.10
N PHE A 236 10.12 -2.35 -11.81
CA PHE A 236 10.03 -3.69 -11.22
C PHE A 236 11.28 -4.55 -11.51
N GLU A 237 12.37 -3.95 -12.00
CA GLU A 237 13.63 -4.67 -12.20
C GLU A 237 14.16 -5.16 -10.84
N GLY A 238 14.56 -6.43 -10.78
CA GLY A 238 15.05 -7.05 -9.54
C GLY A 238 13.96 -7.33 -8.49
N TYR A 239 12.69 -7.23 -8.83
CA TYR A 239 11.59 -7.52 -7.91
C TYR A 239 11.72 -8.90 -7.25
N MET A 240 11.64 -8.92 -5.93
CA MET A 240 11.63 -10.14 -5.11
C MET A 240 10.37 -10.18 -4.26
N GLN A 241 9.68 -11.30 -4.25
CA GLN A 241 8.46 -11.48 -3.46
C GLN A 241 8.68 -12.46 -2.31
N GLN A 242 8.12 -12.10 -1.15
CA GLN A 242 8.15 -12.91 0.05
C GLN A 242 6.76 -13.03 0.66
N ASN A 243 6.27 -14.26 0.86
CA ASN A 243 5.03 -14.52 1.57
C ASN A 243 5.22 -14.29 3.08
N LEU A 244 4.26 -13.64 3.73
CA LEU A 244 4.31 -13.34 5.16
C LEU A 244 3.82 -14.48 6.06
N GLY A 245 3.41 -15.62 5.49
CA GLY A 245 2.98 -16.80 6.26
C GLY A 245 1.65 -16.66 6.97
N LEU A 246 0.88 -15.61 6.68
CA LEU A 246 -0.48 -15.41 7.16
C LEU A 246 -1.50 -15.94 6.15
N ASN A 247 -2.71 -16.24 6.62
CA ASN A 247 -3.82 -16.65 5.76
C ASN A 247 -5.10 -15.93 6.16
N PHE A 248 -5.95 -15.66 5.20
CA PHE A 248 -7.22 -14.97 5.36
C PHE A 248 -7.05 -13.57 5.98
N VAL A 249 -6.04 -12.85 5.50
CA VAL A 249 -5.71 -11.49 5.93
C VAL A 249 -5.68 -10.60 4.69
N GLN A 250 -6.58 -9.62 4.63
CA GLN A 250 -6.54 -8.54 3.65
C GLN A 250 -5.59 -7.47 4.18
N ALA A 251 -4.35 -7.49 3.69
CA ALA A 251 -3.33 -6.52 4.05
C ALA A 251 -3.47 -5.29 3.14
N GLU A 252 -3.72 -4.09 3.70
CA GLU A 252 -4.12 -2.92 2.92
C GLU A 252 -3.18 -1.72 3.05
N GLY A 253 -2.59 -1.45 4.21
CA GLY A 253 -1.70 -0.29 4.37
C GLY A 253 -0.32 -0.67 4.84
N ILE A 254 0.75 -0.10 4.27
CA ILE A 254 2.14 -0.31 4.69
C ILE A 254 2.88 1.01 4.92
N THR A 255 3.68 1.07 5.98
CA THR A 255 4.59 2.20 6.23
C THR A 255 5.92 1.74 6.77
N GLN A 256 6.95 2.50 6.43
CA GLN A 256 8.27 2.37 7.02
C GLN A 256 8.38 3.24 8.28
N ILE A 257 8.89 2.67 9.37
CA ILE A 257 9.15 3.40 10.63
C ILE A 257 10.60 3.89 10.71
N ASN A 258 11.51 3.07 10.20
CA ASN A 258 12.93 3.38 10.04
C ASN A 258 13.51 2.44 8.98
N SER A 259 14.81 2.53 8.69
CA SER A 259 15.45 1.82 7.57
C SER A 259 15.12 0.33 7.43
N ASN A 260 14.80 -0.35 8.52
CA ASN A 260 14.58 -1.80 8.50
C ASN A 260 13.22 -2.23 9.06
N ASN A 261 12.48 -1.35 9.75
CA ASN A 261 11.24 -1.70 10.41
C ASN A 261 10.03 -1.15 9.65
N TYR A 262 9.06 -2.03 9.42
CA TYR A 262 7.84 -1.75 8.70
C TYR A 262 6.63 -2.13 9.54
N PHE A 263 5.56 -1.36 9.40
CA PHE A 263 4.23 -1.70 9.88
C PHE A 263 3.30 -1.89 8.69
N PHE A 264 2.35 -2.80 8.81
CA PHE A 264 1.24 -2.90 7.87
C PHE A 264 -0.06 -3.20 8.62
N THR A 265 -1.17 -2.76 8.03
CA THR A 265 -2.51 -3.00 8.53
C THR A 265 -3.20 -4.09 7.73
N SER A 266 -4.17 -4.73 8.36
CA SER A 266 -5.19 -5.52 7.68
C SER A 266 -6.56 -5.00 8.04
N GLU A 267 -7.47 -4.99 7.09
CA GLU A 267 -8.86 -4.66 7.32
C GLU A 267 -9.66 -5.83 7.92
N TYR A 268 -10.89 -5.54 8.34
CA TYR A 268 -11.86 -6.55 8.75
C TYR A 268 -12.34 -7.33 7.54
N TYR A 269 -12.32 -8.65 7.65
CA TYR A 269 -12.84 -9.55 6.63
C TYR A 269 -13.73 -10.61 7.24
N SER A 270 -14.89 -10.84 6.65
CA SER A 270 -15.77 -11.95 7.05
C SER A 270 -16.33 -12.71 5.85
N ARG A 271 -16.43 -14.03 6.00
CA ARG A 271 -17.00 -14.94 5.01
C ARG A 271 -17.83 -16.01 5.71
N GLN A 272 -18.98 -16.34 5.17
CA GLN A 272 -19.90 -17.30 5.81
C GLN A 272 -19.66 -18.76 5.42
N SER A 273 -19.05 -19.05 4.27
CA SER A 273 -18.85 -20.44 3.80
C SER A 273 -17.50 -20.65 3.11
N PRO A 274 -16.52 -21.29 3.77
CA PRO A 274 -16.49 -21.62 5.19
C PRO A 274 -16.53 -20.35 6.05
N THR A 275 -16.96 -20.46 7.30
CA THR A 275 -16.95 -19.30 8.22
C THR A 275 -15.53 -18.91 8.53
N ILE A 276 -15.15 -17.70 8.10
CA ILE A 276 -13.86 -17.07 8.35
C ILE A 276 -14.16 -15.66 8.83
N GLU A 277 -13.48 -15.25 9.88
CA GLU A 277 -13.52 -13.88 10.38
C GLU A 277 -12.09 -13.43 10.72
N SER A 278 -11.67 -12.32 10.17
CA SER A 278 -10.39 -11.67 10.46
C SER A 278 -10.68 -10.24 10.89
N ILE A 279 -10.31 -9.91 12.13
CA ILE A 279 -10.43 -8.53 12.63
C ILE A 279 -9.31 -7.67 12.10
N SER A 280 -9.55 -6.36 12.00
CA SER A 280 -8.53 -5.39 11.62
C SER A 280 -7.37 -5.37 12.62
N ARG A 281 -6.12 -5.39 12.11
CA ARG A 281 -4.91 -5.51 12.95
C ARG A 281 -3.77 -4.69 12.39
N LEU A 282 -2.86 -4.34 13.31
CA LEU A 282 -1.52 -3.86 12.98
C LEU A 282 -0.51 -5.01 13.14
N PHE A 283 0.37 -5.12 12.16
CA PHE A 283 1.52 -6.03 12.14
C PHE A 283 2.83 -5.25 11.99
N SER A 284 3.92 -5.86 12.39
CA SER A 284 5.26 -5.35 12.12
C SER A 284 6.18 -6.45 11.60
N PHE A 285 7.12 -6.07 10.75
CA PHE A 285 8.19 -6.94 10.26
C PHE A 285 9.47 -6.16 10.02
N GLN A 286 10.55 -6.88 9.75
CA GLN A 286 11.86 -6.30 9.45
C GLN A 286 12.39 -6.84 8.13
N ILE A 287 13.02 -5.95 7.37
CA ILE A 287 13.83 -6.31 6.20
C ILE A 287 15.28 -6.08 6.60
N PHE A 288 16.11 -7.11 6.52
CA PHE A 288 17.55 -7.04 6.76
C PHE A 288 18.30 -7.05 5.42
N GLU A 289 19.40 -6.31 5.37
CA GLU A 289 20.35 -6.31 4.25
C GLU A 289 21.09 -7.66 4.11
#